data_cc779823c7a4cc080795d42bf9aa968b
#
_entry.id   cc779823c7a4cc080795d42bf9aa968b
#
_cell.length_a   1.000
_cell.length_b   1.000
_cell.length_c   1.000
_cell.angle_alpha   90.00
_cell.angle_beta   90.00
_cell.angle_gamma   90.00
#
_symmetry.space_group_name_H-M   'P 1'
#
loop_
_entity.id
_entity.type
_entity.pdbx_description
1 polymer ?
#
loop_
_entity_poly.entity_id
_entity_poly.type
_entity_poly.pdbx_seq_one_letter_code
_entity_poly.pdbx_strand_id
1 'polypeptide(L)'
;LLDHAAEYGYGVPAFNVNNLEQMRAIMAAADKTNSPVIVQASAGARKYAGAPFLRHLILAAIEEFPHIPVCMHQDHGTSPAVCQRSIPLGFSSGMMDGSLMEDGKTPSDYEYNVDVTRRTVEMAHACGVSVEGELGCLGSLETGEAGEEDGIGAVGKLTKEQMLTDPDEAADFVAKTNVDALAIACGTCLLYTSPSPRDQC
;
A
#
# COMPACT_ATOMS: atom_id res chain seq x y z
N LEU A 1 -11.96 -3.42 7.30
CA LEU A 1 -11.73 -4.65 6.51
C LEU A 1 -10.64 -5.51 7.13
N LEU A 2 -9.47 -4.94 7.44
CA LEU A 2 -8.33 -5.71 7.97
C LEU A 2 -8.61 -6.30 9.34
N ASP A 3 -9.26 -5.57 10.25
CA ASP A 3 -9.63 -6.10 11.57
C ASP A 3 -10.54 -7.33 11.46
N HIS A 4 -11.54 -7.27 10.57
CA HIS A 4 -12.42 -8.40 10.30
C HIS A 4 -11.64 -9.58 9.69
N ALA A 5 -10.73 -9.30 8.76
CA ALA A 5 -9.90 -10.33 8.16
C ALA A 5 -9.00 -11.01 9.20
N ALA A 6 -8.42 -10.26 10.13
CA ALA A 6 -7.60 -10.76 11.22
C ALA A 6 -8.43 -11.61 12.20
N GLU A 7 -9.64 -11.15 12.58
CA GLU A 7 -10.53 -11.86 13.48
C GLU A 7 -10.99 -13.20 12.89
N TYR A 8 -11.29 -13.25 11.59
CA TYR A 8 -11.82 -14.45 10.91
C TYR A 8 -10.77 -15.25 10.14
N GLY A 9 -9.50 -14.84 10.16
CA GLY A 9 -8.36 -15.60 9.62
C GLY A 9 -8.35 -15.73 8.10
N TYR A 10 -8.66 -14.64 7.35
CA TYR A 10 -8.56 -14.61 5.88
C TYR A 10 -7.77 -13.42 5.39
N GLY A 11 -7.25 -13.48 4.14
CA GLY A 11 -6.58 -12.38 3.48
C GLY A 11 -7.56 -11.52 2.68
N VAL A 12 -7.32 -10.20 2.65
CA VAL A 12 -8.00 -9.27 1.75
C VAL A 12 -7.03 -8.88 0.63
N PRO A 13 -7.37 -9.14 -0.65
CA PRO A 13 -6.48 -8.78 -1.74
C PRO A 13 -6.47 -7.27 -1.97
N ALA A 14 -5.29 -6.73 -2.27
CA ALA A 14 -5.11 -5.36 -2.74
C ALA A 14 -4.63 -5.39 -4.20
N PHE A 15 -5.34 -4.69 -5.08
CA PHE A 15 -5.07 -4.69 -6.51
C PHE A 15 -4.83 -3.28 -7.04
N ASN A 16 -3.73 -3.09 -7.73
CA ASN A 16 -3.43 -1.85 -8.44
C ASN A 16 -4.40 -1.65 -9.61
N VAL A 17 -4.91 -0.44 -9.75
CA VAL A 17 -5.81 -0.05 -10.82
C VAL A 17 -5.31 1.20 -11.55
N ASN A 18 -5.21 1.10 -12.88
CA ASN A 18 -4.78 2.19 -13.75
C ASN A 18 -5.79 2.49 -14.87
N ASN A 19 -6.70 1.55 -15.17
CA ASN A 19 -7.61 1.65 -16.29
C ASN A 19 -8.93 0.89 -16.06
N LEU A 20 -9.86 1.07 -16.99
CA LEU A 20 -11.20 0.46 -16.93
C LEU A 20 -11.17 -1.07 -16.94
N GLU A 21 -10.30 -1.66 -17.73
CA GLU A 21 -10.24 -3.11 -17.93
C GLU A 21 -9.80 -3.80 -16.63
N GLN A 22 -8.80 -3.27 -15.97
CA GLN A 22 -8.35 -3.75 -14.65
C GLN A 22 -9.46 -3.59 -13.60
N MET A 23 -10.10 -2.41 -13.52
CA MET A 23 -11.17 -2.18 -12.56
C MET A 23 -12.32 -3.17 -12.73
N ARG A 24 -12.77 -3.40 -13.97
CA ARG A 24 -13.85 -4.36 -14.27
C ARG A 24 -13.45 -5.80 -13.93
N ALA A 25 -12.21 -6.19 -14.23
CA ALA A 25 -11.71 -7.53 -13.89
C ALA A 25 -11.69 -7.77 -12.38
N ILE A 26 -11.18 -6.79 -11.63
CA ILE A 26 -11.12 -6.83 -10.15
C ILE A 26 -12.55 -6.99 -9.58
N MET A 27 -13.47 -6.13 -9.98
CA MET A 27 -14.84 -6.16 -9.44
C MET A 27 -15.61 -7.40 -9.86
N ALA A 28 -15.44 -7.87 -11.10
CA ALA A 28 -16.06 -9.13 -11.54
C ALA A 28 -15.54 -10.35 -10.73
N ALA A 29 -14.26 -10.34 -10.36
CA ALA A 29 -13.70 -11.38 -9.49
C ALA A 29 -14.24 -11.27 -8.06
N ALA A 30 -14.29 -10.05 -7.50
CA ALA A 30 -14.81 -9.79 -6.15
C ALA A 30 -16.31 -10.19 -6.06
N ASP A 31 -17.12 -9.83 -7.05
CA ASP A 31 -18.54 -10.21 -7.15
C ASP A 31 -18.71 -11.72 -7.21
N LYS A 32 -17.98 -12.38 -8.11
CA LYS A 32 -18.04 -13.85 -8.28
C LYS A 32 -17.68 -14.62 -7.00
N THR A 33 -16.77 -14.09 -6.19
CA THR A 33 -16.31 -14.72 -4.94
C THR A 33 -17.02 -14.17 -3.71
N ASN A 34 -17.89 -13.16 -3.88
CA ASN A 34 -18.53 -12.40 -2.79
C ASN A 34 -17.51 -11.98 -1.71
N SER A 35 -16.40 -11.40 -2.16
CA SER A 35 -15.24 -11.07 -1.32
C SER A 35 -14.98 -9.57 -1.28
N PRO A 36 -14.57 -9.01 -0.12
CA PRO A 36 -14.10 -7.63 -0.04
C PRO A 36 -12.80 -7.46 -0.83
N VAL A 37 -12.52 -6.24 -1.24
CA VAL A 37 -11.32 -5.92 -2.02
C VAL A 37 -10.77 -4.54 -1.67
N ILE A 38 -9.44 -4.43 -1.67
CA ILE A 38 -8.74 -3.15 -1.65
C ILE A 38 -8.38 -2.80 -3.10
N VAL A 39 -8.84 -1.65 -3.57
CA VAL A 39 -8.49 -1.08 -4.87
C VAL A 39 -7.51 0.04 -4.63
N GLN A 40 -6.28 -0.16 -5.07
CA GLN A 40 -5.20 0.78 -4.78
C GLN A 40 -4.71 1.52 -6.02
N ALA A 41 -4.36 2.78 -5.81
CA ALA A 41 -3.86 3.66 -6.85
C ALA A 41 -2.71 4.53 -6.33
N SER A 42 -1.52 4.31 -6.87
CA SER A 42 -0.34 5.11 -6.57
C SER A 42 -0.44 6.54 -7.09
N ALA A 43 0.50 7.39 -6.70
CA ALA A 43 0.65 8.72 -7.32
C ALA A 43 0.95 8.61 -8.83
N GLY A 44 1.70 7.55 -9.23
CA GLY A 44 1.96 7.22 -10.63
C GLY A 44 0.70 6.88 -11.40
N ALA A 45 -0.15 6.01 -10.86
CA ALA A 45 -1.44 5.65 -11.43
C ALA A 45 -2.35 6.88 -11.62
N ARG A 46 -2.42 7.76 -10.60
CA ARG A 46 -3.19 9.01 -10.69
C ARG A 46 -2.64 10.00 -11.72
N LYS A 47 -1.32 10.03 -11.90
CA LYS A 47 -0.68 10.84 -12.94
C LYS A 47 -0.94 10.28 -14.34
N TYR A 48 -0.88 8.96 -14.50
CA TYR A 48 -1.13 8.26 -15.77
C TYR A 48 -2.57 8.41 -16.23
N ALA A 49 -3.52 7.99 -15.40
CA ALA A 49 -4.94 7.98 -15.75
C ALA A 49 -5.63 9.35 -15.63
N GLY A 50 -5.04 10.26 -14.85
CA GLY A 50 -5.68 11.49 -14.41
C GLY A 50 -6.50 11.26 -13.12
N ALA A 51 -6.17 11.99 -12.07
CA ALA A 51 -6.77 11.79 -10.74
C ALA A 51 -8.32 11.86 -10.73
N PRO A 52 -8.98 12.82 -11.43
CA PRO A 52 -10.44 12.83 -11.52
C PRO A 52 -11.02 11.59 -12.24
N PHE A 53 -10.39 11.15 -13.32
CA PHE A 53 -10.85 9.96 -14.06
C PHE A 53 -10.75 8.71 -13.19
N LEU A 54 -9.62 8.51 -12.54
CA LEU A 54 -9.39 7.34 -11.68
C LEU A 54 -10.35 7.33 -10.48
N ARG A 55 -10.56 8.50 -9.85
CA ARG A 55 -11.57 8.67 -8.80
C ARG A 55 -12.95 8.21 -9.26
N HIS A 56 -13.44 8.73 -10.39
CA HIS A 56 -14.78 8.41 -10.88
C HIS A 56 -14.88 6.97 -11.40
N LEU A 57 -13.80 6.40 -11.92
CA LEU A 57 -13.74 4.99 -12.28
C LEU A 57 -13.99 4.08 -11.06
N ILE A 58 -13.29 4.35 -9.96
CA ILE A 58 -13.45 3.57 -8.72
C ILE A 58 -14.84 3.80 -8.11
N LEU A 59 -15.32 5.04 -8.06
CA LEU A 59 -16.65 5.34 -7.54
C LEU A 59 -17.75 4.68 -8.36
N ALA A 60 -17.64 4.67 -9.70
CA ALA A 60 -18.59 3.98 -10.58
C ALA A 60 -18.59 2.46 -10.31
N ALA A 61 -17.44 1.87 -10.05
CA ALA A 61 -17.36 0.46 -9.69
C ALA A 61 -18.02 0.16 -8.34
N ILE A 62 -17.86 1.03 -7.34
CA ILE A 62 -18.55 0.92 -6.05
C ILE A 62 -20.09 1.03 -6.22
N GLU A 63 -20.55 1.92 -7.09
CA GLU A 63 -21.98 2.07 -7.38
C GLU A 63 -22.56 0.85 -8.13
N GLU A 64 -21.78 0.25 -9.04
CA GLU A 64 -22.20 -0.94 -9.81
C GLU A 64 -22.27 -2.20 -8.93
N PHE A 65 -21.42 -2.30 -7.90
CA PHE A 65 -21.31 -3.45 -6.98
C PHE A 65 -21.53 -3.05 -5.51
N PRO A 66 -22.69 -2.53 -5.13
CA PRO A 66 -22.92 -1.96 -3.79
C PRO A 66 -22.87 -3.00 -2.65
N HIS A 67 -22.91 -4.28 -2.96
CA HIS A 67 -22.84 -5.38 -2.01
C HIS A 67 -21.40 -5.82 -1.71
N ILE A 68 -20.43 -5.35 -2.50
CA ILE A 68 -19.00 -5.68 -2.29
C ILE A 68 -18.33 -4.56 -1.47
N PRO A 69 -17.78 -4.88 -0.27
CA PRO A 69 -17.00 -3.91 0.48
C PRO A 69 -15.70 -3.56 -0.26
N VAL A 70 -15.55 -2.31 -0.64
CA VAL A 70 -14.37 -1.80 -1.36
C VAL A 70 -13.65 -0.77 -0.52
N CYS A 71 -12.35 -0.95 -0.30
CA CYS A 71 -11.47 0.09 0.22
C CYS A 71 -10.77 0.79 -0.94
N MET A 72 -10.95 2.09 -1.06
CA MET A 72 -10.20 2.92 -2.01
C MET A 72 -8.92 3.40 -1.32
N HIS A 73 -7.79 2.81 -1.70
CA HIS A 73 -6.49 2.99 -1.06
C HIS A 73 -5.50 3.75 -1.94
N GLN A 74 -4.83 4.76 -1.35
CA GLN A 74 -3.70 5.42 -1.99
C GLN A 74 -2.42 4.69 -1.65
N ASP A 75 -1.78 4.16 -2.64
CA ASP A 75 -0.59 3.35 -2.57
C ASP A 75 0.69 4.19 -2.67
N HIS A 76 1.73 3.85 -1.91
CA HIS A 76 3.06 4.49 -1.86
C HIS A 76 3.07 6.03 -1.91
N GLY A 77 2.70 6.67 -0.82
CA GLY A 77 2.88 8.12 -0.67
C GLY A 77 4.31 8.44 -0.23
N THR A 78 5.09 9.12 -1.06
CA THR A 78 6.49 9.47 -0.76
C THR A 78 6.63 10.66 0.21
N SER A 79 5.53 11.29 0.57
CA SER A 79 5.51 12.36 1.58
C SER A 79 4.09 12.59 2.12
N PRO A 80 3.94 13.22 3.31
CA PRO A 80 2.64 13.59 3.85
C PRO A 80 1.79 14.43 2.88
N ALA A 81 2.43 15.27 2.07
CA ALA A 81 1.74 16.08 1.06
C ALA A 81 1.15 15.24 -0.09
N VAL A 82 1.77 14.12 -0.45
CA VAL A 82 1.23 13.16 -1.43
C VAL A 82 0.00 12.46 -0.87
N CYS A 83 0.07 12.00 0.37
CA CYS A 83 -1.05 11.37 1.07
C CYS A 83 -2.22 12.35 1.25
N GLN A 84 -1.94 13.59 1.65
CA GLN A 84 -2.97 14.63 1.80
C GLN A 84 -3.77 14.86 0.51
N ARG A 85 -3.11 14.86 -0.64
CA ARG A 85 -3.77 15.09 -1.94
C ARG A 85 -4.74 13.98 -2.35
N SER A 86 -4.67 12.80 -1.76
CA SER A 86 -5.60 11.70 -2.02
C SER A 86 -6.93 11.84 -1.26
N ILE A 87 -6.92 12.47 -0.09
CA ILE A 87 -8.08 12.60 0.79
C ILE A 87 -9.27 13.28 0.08
N PRO A 88 -9.13 14.46 -0.55
CA PRO A 88 -10.26 15.11 -1.24
C PRO A 88 -10.71 14.36 -2.50
N LEU A 89 -9.95 13.37 -2.97
CA LEU A 89 -10.36 12.50 -4.06
C LEU A 89 -11.25 11.34 -3.58
N GLY A 90 -11.47 11.19 -2.26
CA GLY A 90 -12.32 10.17 -1.68
C GLY A 90 -11.61 8.88 -1.29
N PHE A 91 -10.28 8.87 -1.26
CA PHE A 91 -9.53 7.74 -0.72
C PHE A 91 -9.83 7.59 0.78
N SER A 92 -10.26 6.40 1.18
CA SER A 92 -10.61 6.06 2.57
C SER A 92 -9.43 5.50 3.36
N SER A 93 -8.32 5.23 2.66
CA SER A 93 -7.06 4.75 3.21
C SER A 93 -5.89 5.24 2.37
N GLY A 94 -4.73 5.39 2.97
CA GLY A 94 -3.51 5.75 2.25
C GLY A 94 -2.25 5.26 2.95
N MET A 95 -1.24 4.89 2.18
CA MET A 95 0.06 4.48 2.66
C MET A 95 1.03 5.66 2.67
N MET A 96 1.68 5.88 3.81
CA MET A 96 2.87 6.70 3.91
C MET A 96 4.10 5.78 3.84
N ASP A 97 4.74 5.74 2.71
CA ASP A 97 5.98 5.01 2.54
C ASP A 97 7.16 5.87 3.01
N GLY A 98 7.42 5.80 4.31
CA GLY A 98 8.55 6.49 4.93
C GLY A 98 9.82 5.64 4.97
N SER A 99 9.81 4.42 4.42
CA SER A 99 11.01 3.58 4.26
C SER A 99 12.02 4.20 3.30
N LEU A 100 11.53 5.06 2.41
CA LEU A 100 12.31 5.86 1.48
C LEU A 100 12.16 7.36 1.80
N MET A 101 13.18 8.13 1.42
CA MET A 101 13.12 9.59 1.45
C MET A 101 12.07 10.10 0.43
N GLU A 102 11.72 11.37 0.46
CA GLU A 102 10.72 11.99 -0.43
C GLU A 102 11.03 11.81 -1.93
N ASP A 103 12.27 11.51 -2.30
CA ASP A 103 12.68 11.21 -3.68
C ASP A 103 12.16 9.85 -4.18
N GLY A 104 11.62 9.01 -3.27
CA GLY A 104 11.11 7.68 -3.56
C GLY A 104 12.19 6.66 -3.96
N LYS A 105 13.45 6.92 -3.61
CA LYS A 105 14.61 6.10 -4.04
C LYS A 105 15.66 5.88 -2.97
N THR A 106 15.93 6.90 -2.16
CA THR A 106 16.94 6.84 -1.11
C THR A 106 16.35 6.20 0.14
N PRO A 107 16.90 5.06 0.65
CA PRO A 107 16.46 4.51 1.93
C PRO A 107 16.56 5.56 3.03
N SER A 108 15.52 5.68 3.83
CA SER A 108 15.46 6.59 4.96
C SER A 108 16.03 5.95 6.24
N ASP A 109 16.14 6.74 7.28
CA ASP A 109 16.34 6.22 8.63
C ASP A 109 14.99 6.05 9.37
N TYR A 110 15.03 5.31 10.46
CA TYR A 110 13.86 5.00 11.27
C TYR A 110 13.15 6.25 11.82
N GLU A 111 13.91 7.23 12.30
CA GLU A 111 13.35 8.44 12.91
C GLU A 111 12.63 9.32 11.86
N TYR A 112 13.17 9.40 10.65
CA TYR A 112 12.49 10.05 9.53
C TYR A 112 11.16 9.35 9.23
N ASN A 113 11.18 8.00 9.11
CA ASN A 113 9.98 7.22 8.82
C ASN A 113 8.91 7.43 9.91
N VAL A 114 9.28 7.38 11.18
CA VAL A 114 8.37 7.67 12.30
C VAL A 114 7.79 9.08 12.19
N ASP A 115 8.59 10.11 11.91
CA ASP A 115 8.09 11.49 11.85
C ASP A 115 7.10 11.69 10.71
N VAL A 116 7.44 11.29 9.48
CA VAL A 116 6.56 11.52 8.32
C VAL A 116 5.28 10.68 8.40
N THR A 117 5.37 9.45 8.93
CA THR A 117 4.21 8.58 9.10
C THR A 117 3.28 9.11 10.19
N ARG A 118 3.80 9.51 11.35
CA ARG A 118 3.01 10.13 12.43
C ARG A 118 2.28 11.38 11.95
N ARG A 119 2.94 12.27 11.22
CA ARG A 119 2.32 13.48 10.65
C ARG A 119 1.22 13.13 9.66
N THR A 120 1.40 12.09 8.87
CA THR A 120 0.36 11.60 7.95
C THR A 120 -0.82 11.05 8.73
N VAL A 121 -0.60 10.26 9.77
CA VAL A 121 -1.64 9.73 10.65
C VAL A 121 -2.46 10.84 11.29
N GLU A 122 -1.80 11.83 11.91
CA GLU A 122 -2.48 12.97 12.54
C GLU A 122 -3.43 13.69 11.56
N MET A 123 -2.96 13.92 10.34
CA MET A 123 -3.74 14.57 9.29
C MET A 123 -4.89 13.69 8.78
N ALA A 124 -4.62 12.43 8.47
CA ALA A 124 -5.59 11.52 7.88
C ALA A 124 -6.69 11.13 8.85
N HIS A 125 -6.35 10.82 10.11
CA HIS A 125 -7.31 10.50 11.17
C HIS A 125 -8.25 11.68 11.45
N ALA A 126 -7.78 12.93 11.37
CA ALA A 126 -8.64 14.11 11.48
C ALA A 126 -9.71 14.17 10.35
N CYS A 127 -9.49 13.47 9.25
CA CYS A 127 -10.43 13.33 8.11
C CYS A 127 -11.17 11.99 8.09
N GLY A 128 -10.97 11.10 9.07
CA GLY A 128 -11.55 9.75 9.09
C GLY A 128 -10.96 8.80 8.05
N VAL A 129 -9.70 9.01 7.66
CA VAL A 129 -8.96 8.20 6.68
C VAL A 129 -7.93 7.36 7.41
N SER A 130 -7.89 6.06 7.13
CA SER A 130 -6.90 5.12 7.70
C SER A 130 -5.54 5.29 7.05
N VAL A 131 -4.48 4.97 7.81
CA VAL A 131 -3.10 5.07 7.33
C VAL A 131 -2.37 3.76 7.49
N GLU A 132 -1.71 3.35 6.41
CA GLU A 132 -0.70 2.30 6.39
C GLU A 132 0.69 2.93 6.45
N GLY A 133 1.57 2.33 7.24
CA GLY A 133 3.00 2.64 7.24
C GLY A 133 3.80 1.54 6.58
N GLU A 134 5.10 1.76 6.35
CA GLU A 134 6.00 0.75 5.80
C GLU A 134 7.30 0.68 6.59
N LEU A 135 7.75 -0.55 6.88
CA LEU A 135 9.06 -0.85 7.44
C LEU A 135 9.81 -1.87 6.58
N GLY A 136 11.05 -1.56 6.27
CA GLY A 136 11.89 -2.32 5.35
C GLY A 136 11.68 -1.86 3.90
N CYS A 137 12.61 -2.25 3.04
CA CYS A 137 12.55 -1.92 1.61
C CYS A 137 12.31 -3.19 0.79
N LEU A 138 11.55 -3.06 -0.29
CA LEU A 138 11.35 -4.14 -1.23
C LEU A 138 12.67 -4.54 -1.90
N GLY A 139 13.00 -5.83 -1.89
CA GLY A 139 14.21 -6.34 -2.51
C GLY A 139 14.34 -7.86 -2.50
N SER A 140 15.31 -8.36 -3.24
CA SER A 140 15.58 -9.79 -3.34
C SER A 140 16.60 -10.23 -2.30
N LEU A 141 16.24 -11.14 -1.41
CA LEU A 141 17.15 -11.74 -0.43
C LEU A 141 18.27 -12.58 -1.07
N GLU A 142 18.07 -13.06 -2.30
CA GLU A 142 19.07 -13.87 -3.01
C GLU A 142 20.16 -13.00 -3.65
N THR A 143 19.76 -11.94 -4.35
CA THR A 143 20.69 -11.07 -5.09
C THR A 143 21.10 -9.83 -4.29
N GLY A 144 20.34 -9.44 -3.28
CA GLY A 144 20.44 -8.18 -2.56
C GLY A 144 20.00 -6.97 -3.39
N GLU A 145 19.46 -7.18 -4.58
CA GLU A 145 19.00 -6.08 -5.43
C GLU A 145 17.69 -5.52 -4.92
N ALA A 146 17.60 -4.20 -4.91
CA ALA A 146 16.37 -3.48 -4.56
C ALA A 146 15.29 -3.71 -5.60
N GLY A 147 14.04 -3.79 -5.14
CA GLY A 147 12.85 -3.84 -6.00
C GLY A 147 12.26 -2.45 -6.22
N GLU A 148 11.45 -2.35 -7.26
CA GLU A 148 10.71 -1.13 -7.61
C GLU A 148 9.25 -1.49 -7.86
N GLU A 149 8.34 -0.65 -7.35
CA GLU A 149 6.91 -0.73 -7.61
C GLU A 149 6.37 0.65 -8.02
N ASP A 150 5.75 0.73 -9.19
CA ASP A 150 5.19 1.98 -9.76
C ASP A 150 6.18 3.16 -9.84
N GLY A 151 7.48 2.88 -10.03
CA GLY A 151 8.53 3.91 -10.11
C GLY A 151 9.04 4.39 -8.75
N ILE A 152 8.65 3.72 -7.68
CA ILE A 152 9.10 3.94 -6.31
C ILE A 152 9.86 2.69 -5.86
N GLY A 153 11.06 2.86 -5.36
CA GLY A 153 11.90 1.78 -4.88
C GLY A 153 13.35 2.20 -4.69
N ALA A 154 14.03 1.58 -3.75
CA ALA A 154 15.43 1.83 -3.49
C ALA A 154 16.29 1.53 -4.73
N VAL A 155 17.41 2.22 -4.88
CA VAL A 155 18.34 2.01 -5.99
C VAL A 155 19.58 1.27 -5.49
N GLY A 156 19.93 0.17 -6.18
CA GLY A 156 21.15 -0.58 -5.92
C GLY A 156 20.95 -1.80 -5.03
N LYS A 157 21.93 -2.09 -4.17
CA LYS A 157 21.91 -3.24 -3.27
C LYS A 157 21.49 -2.83 -1.87
N LEU A 158 20.59 -3.60 -1.30
CA LEU A 158 20.13 -3.49 0.08
C LEU A 158 20.81 -4.52 0.98
N THR A 159 20.96 -4.20 2.25
CA THR A 159 21.35 -5.17 3.28
C THR A 159 20.16 -6.04 3.68
N LYS A 160 20.42 -7.16 4.35
CA LYS A 160 19.33 -8.02 4.85
C LYS A 160 18.44 -7.30 5.85
N GLU A 161 19.03 -6.45 6.69
CA GLU A 161 18.33 -5.64 7.69
C GLU A 161 17.39 -4.62 7.01
N GLN A 162 17.75 -4.12 5.84
CA GLN A 162 16.87 -3.23 5.05
C GLN A 162 15.73 -3.98 4.36
N MET A 163 15.91 -5.27 4.06
CA MET A 163 14.93 -6.12 3.35
C MET A 163 14.06 -6.96 4.28
N LEU A 164 14.32 -6.96 5.58
CA LEU A 164 13.56 -7.71 6.58
C LEU A 164 13.17 -6.79 7.73
N THR A 165 11.87 -6.70 7.98
CA THR A 165 11.35 -5.92 9.11
C THR A 165 11.63 -6.66 10.42
N ASP A 166 12.25 -5.97 11.36
CA ASP A 166 12.45 -6.46 12.72
C ASP A 166 11.11 -6.39 13.50
N PRO A 167 10.66 -7.48 14.16
CA PRO A 167 9.38 -7.49 14.86
C PRO A 167 9.29 -6.52 16.05
N ASP A 168 10.39 -6.28 16.76
CA ASP A 168 10.43 -5.35 17.90
C ASP A 168 10.37 -3.91 17.40
N GLU A 169 11.08 -3.62 16.30
CA GLU A 169 10.99 -2.32 15.61
C GLU A 169 9.59 -2.06 15.06
N ALA A 170 8.93 -3.08 14.50
CA ALA A 170 7.55 -2.97 14.04
C ALA A 170 6.58 -2.62 15.18
N ALA A 171 6.74 -3.25 16.35
CA ALA A 171 5.92 -2.95 17.51
C ALA A 171 6.14 -1.52 18.03
N ASP A 172 7.38 -1.06 18.09
CA ASP A 172 7.75 0.31 18.48
C ASP A 172 7.22 1.34 17.47
N PHE A 173 7.34 1.05 16.18
CA PHE A 173 6.84 1.91 15.10
C PHE A 173 5.32 2.13 15.20
N VAL A 174 4.55 1.06 15.35
CA VAL A 174 3.09 1.16 15.51
C VAL A 174 2.73 1.98 16.75
N ALA A 175 3.43 1.75 17.87
CA ALA A 175 3.20 2.50 19.11
C ALA A 175 3.52 4.00 18.98
N LYS A 176 4.54 4.37 18.20
CA LYS A 176 4.96 5.77 17.99
C LYS A 176 4.13 6.51 16.96
N THR A 177 3.66 5.81 15.92
CA THR A 177 2.98 6.43 14.78
C THR A 177 1.46 6.33 14.86
N ASN A 178 0.93 5.30 15.56
CA ASN A 178 -0.49 4.99 15.63
C ASN A 178 -1.10 4.70 14.25
N VAL A 179 -0.36 4.03 13.36
CA VAL A 179 -0.88 3.55 12.06
C VAL A 179 -1.96 2.49 12.24
N ASP A 180 -2.87 2.40 11.29
CA ASP A 180 -3.96 1.40 11.26
C ASP A 180 -3.51 0.07 10.63
N ALA A 181 -2.50 0.11 9.78
CA ALA A 181 -1.90 -1.04 9.11
C ALA A 181 -0.39 -0.82 8.91
N LEU A 182 0.35 -1.92 8.78
CA LEU A 182 1.79 -1.88 8.54
C LEU A 182 2.17 -2.86 7.44
N ALA A 183 2.77 -2.33 6.38
CA ALA A 183 3.46 -3.14 5.38
C ALA A 183 4.83 -3.54 5.94
N ILE A 184 5.09 -4.85 5.93
CA ILE A 184 6.34 -5.43 6.41
C ILE A 184 7.10 -6.08 5.28
N ALA A 185 8.42 -5.91 5.28
CA ALA A 185 9.31 -6.64 4.38
C ALA A 185 9.65 -7.99 5.04
N CYS A 186 9.15 -9.08 4.46
CA CYS A 186 9.37 -10.44 4.95
C CYS A 186 10.14 -11.33 3.96
N GLY A 187 10.84 -10.71 3.00
CA GLY A 187 11.65 -11.41 2.02
C GLY A 187 10.88 -12.02 0.85
N THR A 188 9.60 -11.68 0.72
CA THR A 188 8.81 -12.04 -0.46
C THR A 188 9.07 -11.02 -1.56
N CYS A 189 9.90 -11.38 -2.53
CA CYS A 189 9.92 -10.63 -3.78
C CYS A 189 8.68 -11.02 -4.61
N LEU A 190 7.99 -10.05 -5.15
CA LEU A 190 6.75 -10.25 -5.93
C LEU A 190 6.94 -11.17 -7.15
N LEU A 191 8.17 -11.47 -7.56
CA LEU A 191 8.44 -12.20 -8.80
C LEU A 191 9.36 -13.43 -8.69
N TYR A 192 10.24 -13.59 -7.67
CA TYR A 192 11.32 -14.57 -7.80
C TYR A 192 11.84 -15.29 -6.54
N THR A 193 11.41 -14.99 -5.31
CA THR A 193 12.19 -15.41 -4.14
C THR A 193 11.52 -16.37 -3.16
N SER A 194 10.26 -16.69 -3.34
CA SER A 194 9.61 -17.77 -2.58
C SER A 194 8.57 -18.44 -3.44
N PRO A 195 8.48 -19.77 -3.44
CA PRO A 195 7.38 -20.45 -4.11
C PRO A 195 6.08 -19.95 -3.50
N SER A 196 5.38 -19.10 -4.23
CA SER A 196 4.05 -18.66 -3.86
C SER A 196 3.05 -19.73 -4.32
N PRO A 197 1.84 -19.78 -3.75
CA PRO A 197 0.78 -20.61 -4.29
C PRO A 197 0.49 -20.39 -5.79
N ARG A 198 0.91 -19.25 -6.34
CA ARG A 198 0.81 -18.94 -7.78
C ARG A 198 1.77 -19.75 -8.64
N ASP A 199 2.90 -20.19 -8.07
CA ASP A 199 3.93 -20.93 -8.79
C ASP A 199 3.64 -22.42 -8.83
N GLN A 200 2.54 -22.85 -8.19
CA GLN A 200 2.10 -24.25 -8.11
C GLN A 200 0.90 -24.57 -8.99
N CYS A 201 0.47 -23.62 -9.86
CA CYS A 201 -0.65 -23.82 -10.77
C CYS A 201 -0.17 -24.14 -12.20
#